data_7b078298fd7a4c1d68c810737b5bd3c1
#
_entry.id   7b078298fd7a4c1d68c810737b5bd3c1
#
_cell.length_a   1.000
_cell.length_b   1.000
_cell.length_c   1.000
_cell.angle_alpha   90.00
_cell.angle_beta   90.00
_cell.angle_gamma   90.00
#
_symmetry.space_group_name_H-M   'P 1'
#
loop_
_entity.id
_entity.type
_entity.pdbx_description
1 polymer ?
#
loop_
_entity_poly.entity_id
_entity_poly.type
_entity_poly.pdbx_seq_one_letter_code
_entity_poly.pdbx_strand_id
1 'polypeptide(L)'
;MTKVAEYRHAAAKLTGEPSLALLFRRLSETKAITIAQIAGRVRGGGSEFALACDMRFASRERSIFGQLEVALGVIPGGGAVQHLARLMGRARALEVIASADDYDAALAERYGWINRALPDNELEPYVTALAHRIARFPQAALLTLKQRVNAITLAPEADFRRDSELFGEGFREGGEAKGRTAKLIKLGLQTRSETEFSLGRVLGELDNCNEQPR
;
A
#
# COMPACT_ATOMS: atom_id res chain seq x y z
N MET A 1 7.74 -4.93 11.72
CA MET A 1 9.04 -5.01 11.02
C MET A 1 9.84 -6.28 11.30
N THR A 2 9.46 -7.09 12.25
CA THR A 2 10.11 -8.37 12.59
C THR A 2 10.14 -9.39 11.46
N LYS A 3 9.28 -9.28 10.44
CA LYS A 3 9.18 -10.24 9.33
C LYS A 3 9.75 -9.74 7.98
N VAL A 4 10.39 -8.58 7.94
CA VAL A 4 10.93 -8.03 6.66
C VAL A 4 11.96 -8.99 6.02
N ALA A 5 12.82 -9.60 6.83
CA ALA A 5 13.79 -10.56 6.33
C ALA A 5 13.13 -11.81 5.72
N GLU A 6 12.07 -12.34 6.35
CA GLU A 6 11.29 -13.46 5.82
C GLU A 6 10.62 -13.11 4.49
N TYR A 7 10.00 -11.93 4.40
CA TYR A 7 9.37 -11.45 3.17
C TYR A 7 10.39 -11.23 2.05
N ARG A 8 11.55 -10.68 2.35
CA ARG A 8 12.63 -10.51 1.38
C ARG A 8 13.17 -11.86 0.89
N HIS A 9 13.31 -12.84 1.78
CA HIS A 9 13.69 -14.20 1.40
C HIS A 9 12.64 -14.85 0.49
N ALA A 10 11.35 -14.74 0.85
CA ALA A 10 10.26 -15.25 0.02
C ALA A 10 10.21 -14.53 -1.35
N ALA A 11 10.40 -13.21 -1.38
CA ALA A 11 10.49 -12.44 -2.62
C ALA A 11 11.63 -12.94 -3.50
N ALA A 12 12.84 -13.11 -2.96
CA ALA A 12 14.00 -13.61 -3.71
C ALA A 12 13.74 -14.99 -4.32
N LYS A 13 13.09 -15.88 -3.57
CA LYS A 13 12.72 -17.21 -4.06
C LYS A 13 11.72 -17.17 -5.23
N LEU A 14 10.79 -16.21 -5.23
CA LEU A 14 9.71 -16.12 -6.21
C LEU A 14 10.04 -15.23 -7.42
N THR A 15 10.90 -14.24 -7.25
CA THR A 15 11.21 -13.22 -8.29
C THR A 15 12.68 -13.21 -8.71
N GLY A 16 13.55 -13.95 -8.02
CA GLY A 16 15.00 -13.88 -8.21
C GLY A 16 15.68 -12.75 -7.43
N GLU A 17 14.92 -11.81 -6.85
CA GLU A 17 15.44 -10.64 -6.15
C GLU A 17 14.71 -10.43 -4.81
N PRO A 18 15.38 -9.94 -3.76
CA PRO A 18 14.77 -9.69 -2.44
C PRO A 18 13.96 -8.37 -2.44
N SER A 19 13.09 -8.19 -3.43
CA SER A 19 12.27 -6.99 -3.65
C SER A 19 10.79 -7.28 -3.39
N LEU A 20 10.19 -6.56 -2.44
CA LEU A 20 8.74 -6.60 -2.21
C LEU A 20 7.97 -5.97 -3.38
N ALA A 21 8.53 -4.94 -4.02
CA ALA A 21 7.91 -4.33 -5.18
C ALA A 21 7.72 -5.33 -6.32
N LEU A 22 8.75 -6.13 -6.62
CA LEU A 22 8.67 -7.17 -7.65
C LEU A 22 7.71 -8.30 -7.25
N LEU A 23 7.69 -8.67 -5.97
CA LEU A 23 6.73 -9.65 -5.46
C LEU A 23 5.29 -9.17 -5.61
N PHE A 24 5.00 -7.92 -5.25
CA PHE A 24 3.66 -7.33 -5.41
C PHE A 24 3.30 -7.14 -6.88
N ARG A 25 4.26 -6.71 -7.72
CA ARG A 25 4.05 -6.64 -9.16
C ARG A 25 3.62 -8.00 -9.75
N ARG A 26 4.20 -9.13 -9.30
CA ARG A 26 3.74 -10.48 -9.71
C ARG A 26 2.28 -10.77 -9.34
N LEU A 27 1.78 -10.21 -8.22
CA LEU A 27 0.36 -10.31 -7.90
C LEU A 27 -0.49 -9.62 -8.97
N SER A 28 -0.09 -8.42 -9.43
CA SER A 28 -0.77 -7.73 -10.53
C SER A 28 -0.74 -8.52 -11.85
N GLU A 29 0.24 -9.40 -12.05
CA GLU A 29 0.41 -10.21 -13.27
C GLU A 29 -0.18 -11.63 -13.17
N THR A 30 -0.76 -12.01 -12.03
CA THR A 30 -1.36 -13.35 -11.87
C THR A 30 -2.45 -13.62 -12.90
N LYS A 31 -2.64 -14.92 -13.22
CA LYS A 31 -3.67 -15.37 -14.18
C LYS A 31 -5.09 -15.37 -13.62
N ALA A 32 -5.32 -14.66 -12.54
CA ALA A 32 -6.61 -14.49 -11.90
C ALA A 32 -6.91 -13.01 -11.69
N ILE A 33 -8.20 -12.65 -11.69
CA ILE A 33 -8.64 -11.35 -11.21
C ILE A 33 -8.57 -11.35 -9.70
N THR A 34 -7.86 -10.38 -9.14
CA THR A 34 -7.63 -10.24 -7.70
C THR A 34 -8.44 -9.08 -7.13
N ILE A 35 -9.10 -9.31 -6.00
CA ILE A 35 -9.95 -8.32 -5.33
C ILE A 35 -9.49 -8.18 -3.89
N ALA A 36 -9.10 -6.97 -3.49
CA ALA A 36 -8.84 -6.63 -2.09
C ALA A 36 -10.16 -6.18 -1.44
N GLN A 37 -10.59 -6.92 -0.42
CA GLN A 37 -11.65 -6.54 0.50
C GLN A 37 -11.00 -5.97 1.76
N ILE A 38 -11.26 -4.69 2.04
CA ILE A 38 -10.56 -3.93 3.06
C ILE A 38 -11.54 -3.52 4.15
N ALA A 39 -11.30 -3.97 5.38
CA ALA A 39 -12.15 -3.67 6.53
C ALA A 39 -11.34 -3.16 7.74
N GLY A 40 -10.30 -2.40 7.48
CA GLY A 40 -9.41 -1.86 8.50
C GLY A 40 -8.35 -0.94 7.93
N ARG A 41 -7.25 -0.75 8.67
CA ARG A 41 -6.17 0.15 8.27
C ARG A 41 -5.28 -0.49 7.20
N VAL A 42 -5.01 0.26 6.15
CA VAL A 42 -4.19 -0.15 5.01
C VAL A 42 -3.15 0.95 4.79
N ARG A 43 -1.99 0.78 5.41
CA ARG A 43 -0.91 1.77 5.40
C ARG A 43 0.40 1.15 4.94
N GLY A 44 1.28 1.94 4.30
CA GLY A 44 2.59 1.51 3.85
C GLY A 44 2.55 0.25 3.01
N GLY A 45 3.35 -0.76 3.34
CA GLY A 45 3.37 -2.03 2.64
C GLY A 45 2.03 -2.76 2.54
N GLY A 46 1.10 -2.55 3.49
CA GLY A 46 -0.28 -3.05 3.40
C GLY A 46 -1.06 -2.37 2.28
N SER A 47 -0.89 -1.05 2.12
CA SER A 47 -1.46 -0.29 1.01
C SER A 47 -0.85 -0.73 -0.32
N GLU A 48 0.46 -0.91 -0.38
CA GLU A 48 1.17 -1.37 -1.58
C GLU A 48 0.73 -2.77 -2.03
N PHE A 49 0.49 -3.68 -1.07
CA PHE A 49 -0.10 -4.99 -1.36
C PHE A 49 -1.53 -4.86 -1.92
N ALA A 50 -2.38 -4.03 -1.31
CA ALA A 50 -3.74 -3.80 -1.80
C ALA A 50 -3.75 -3.13 -3.19
N LEU A 51 -2.81 -2.21 -3.47
CA LEU A 51 -2.63 -1.57 -4.77
C LEU A 51 -2.21 -2.56 -5.87
N ALA A 52 -1.50 -3.62 -5.52
CA ALA A 52 -1.13 -4.68 -6.45
C ALA A 52 -2.31 -5.60 -6.84
N CYS A 53 -3.41 -5.58 -6.11
CA CYS A 53 -4.66 -6.23 -6.52
C CYS A 53 -5.32 -5.44 -7.66
N ASP A 54 -6.09 -6.15 -8.51
CA ASP A 54 -6.79 -5.52 -9.65
C ASP A 54 -7.89 -4.56 -9.18
N MET A 55 -8.63 -4.93 -8.15
CA MET A 55 -9.72 -4.13 -7.59
C MET A 55 -9.61 -4.03 -6.06
N ARG A 56 -10.14 -2.94 -5.49
CA ARG A 56 -10.14 -2.64 -4.06
C ARG A 56 -11.51 -2.12 -3.65
N PHE A 57 -12.13 -2.75 -2.65
CA PHE A 57 -13.38 -2.34 -2.02
C PHE A 57 -13.14 -2.21 -0.52
N ALA A 58 -13.71 -1.19 0.10
CA ALA A 58 -13.41 -0.88 1.49
C ALA A 58 -14.65 -0.62 2.32
N SER A 59 -14.60 -0.96 3.61
CA SER A 59 -15.56 -0.51 4.60
C SER A 59 -15.46 1.00 4.76
N ARG A 60 -16.58 1.70 4.59
CA ARG A 60 -16.67 3.15 4.72
C ARG A 60 -16.33 3.60 6.14
N GLU A 61 -16.74 2.84 7.14
CA GLU A 61 -16.64 3.19 8.54
C GLU A 61 -15.30 2.80 9.17
N ARG A 62 -14.65 1.75 8.65
CA ARG A 62 -13.49 1.14 9.31
C ARG A 62 -12.17 1.34 8.59
N SER A 63 -12.21 1.64 7.29
CA SER A 63 -10.98 1.63 6.50
C SER A 63 -10.29 2.99 6.52
N ILE A 64 -8.98 2.93 6.79
CA ILE A 64 -8.07 4.08 6.77
C ILE A 64 -6.89 3.72 5.87
N PHE A 65 -6.51 4.64 5.01
CA PHE A 65 -5.43 4.51 4.04
C PHE A 65 -4.30 5.48 4.35
N GLY A 66 -3.07 5.12 4.03
CA GLY A 66 -1.92 6.01 4.20
C GLY A 66 -0.64 5.44 3.58
N GLN A 67 0.27 6.34 3.22
CA GLN A 67 1.65 6.04 2.80
C GLN A 67 2.59 6.80 3.71
N LEU A 68 3.20 6.12 4.66
CA LEU A 68 3.94 6.71 5.78
C LEU A 68 5.45 6.85 5.53
N GLU A 69 5.92 6.35 4.42
CA GLU A 69 7.36 6.14 4.15
C GLU A 69 8.14 7.44 4.17
N VAL A 70 7.59 8.53 3.61
CA VAL A 70 8.29 9.83 3.55
C VAL A 70 8.51 10.40 4.95
N ALA A 71 7.57 10.21 5.87
CA ALA A 71 7.75 10.61 7.27
C ALA A 71 8.84 9.80 7.98
N LEU A 72 9.22 8.64 7.45
CA LEU A 72 10.35 7.84 7.92
C LEU A 72 11.68 8.24 7.25
N GLY A 73 11.68 9.15 6.26
CA GLY A 73 12.86 9.53 5.49
C GLY A 73 13.16 8.61 4.31
N VAL A 74 12.18 7.87 3.80
CA VAL A 74 12.29 7.00 2.61
C VAL A 74 11.09 7.20 1.69
N ILE A 75 11.19 6.76 0.44
CA ILE A 75 10.02 6.68 -0.45
C ILE A 75 9.34 5.31 -0.32
N PRO A 76 8.07 5.15 -0.73
CA PRO A 76 7.43 3.84 -0.84
C PRO A 76 8.21 2.91 -1.77
N GLY A 77 8.54 1.71 -1.31
CA GLY A 77 9.39 0.77 -2.03
C GLY A 77 8.70 -0.51 -2.49
N GLY A 78 7.38 -0.62 -2.36
CA GLY A 78 6.58 -1.78 -2.76
C GLY A 78 5.63 -1.51 -3.95
N GLY A 79 5.72 -0.33 -4.58
CA GLY A 79 4.97 -0.01 -5.79
C GLY A 79 3.90 1.08 -5.64
N ALA A 80 3.76 1.71 -4.47
CA ALA A 80 2.75 2.76 -4.28
C ALA A 80 2.95 3.94 -5.23
N VAL A 81 4.19 4.39 -5.46
CA VAL A 81 4.50 5.50 -6.38
C VAL A 81 3.95 5.18 -7.78
N GLN A 82 4.19 3.96 -8.27
CA GLN A 82 3.77 3.53 -9.59
C GLN A 82 2.25 3.44 -9.72
N HIS A 83 1.59 2.84 -8.74
CA HIS A 83 0.14 2.64 -8.77
C HIS A 83 -0.63 3.95 -8.53
N LEU A 84 -0.29 4.71 -7.47
CA LEU A 84 -1.04 5.92 -7.11
C LEU A 84 -0.94 7.00 -8.19
N ALA A 85 0.26 7.21 -8.78
CA ALA A 85 0.41 8.17 -9.86
C ALA A 85 -0.49 7.86 -11.06
N ARG A 86 -0.71 6.58 -11.37
CA ARG A 86 -1.57 6.13 -12.47
C ARG A 86 -3.07 6.13 -12.12
N LEU A 87 -3.40 5.81 -10.88
CA LEU A 87 -4.79 5.73 -10.41
C LEU A 87 -5.40 7.12 -10.21
N MET A 88 -4.66 8.05 -9.59
CA MET A 88 -5.22 9.32 -9.13
C MET A 88 -4.56 10.58 -9.73
N GLY A 89 -3.53 10.39 -10.57
CA GLY A 89 -2.77 11.46 -11.19
C GLY A 89 -1.73 12.08 -10.24
N ARG A 90 -0.81 12.88 -10.85
CA ARG A 90 0.38 13.40 -10.16
C ARG A 90 0.07 14.19 -8.88
N ALA A 91 -0.89 15.10 -8.93
CA ALA A 91 -1.14 16.02 -7.81
C ALA A 91 -1.60 15.27 -6.55
N ARG A 92 -2.61 14.40 -6.68
CA ARG A 92 -3.14 13.62 -5.56
C ARG A 92 -2.13 12.57 -5.07
N ALA A 93 -1.37 11.95 -5.96
CA ALA A 93 -0.32 11.02 -5.56
C ALA A 93 0.76 11.71 -4.72
N LEU A 94 1.20 12.92 -5.11
CA LEU A 94 2.13 13.71 -4.31
C LEU A 94 1.53 14.14 -2.97
N GLU A 95 0.26 14.59 -2.95
CA GLU A 95 -0.44 14.94 -1.71
C GLU A 95 -0.46 13.76 -0.74
N VAL A 96 -0.90 12.58 -1.19
CA VAL A 96 -1.00 11.38 -0.36
C VAL A 96 0.36 10.91 0.16
N ILE A 97 1.36 10.84 -0.72
CA ILE A 97 2.67 10.29 -0.35
C ILE A 97 3.46 11.29 0.49
N ALA A 98 3.45 12.58 0.11
CA ALA A 98 4.26 13.59 0.79
C ALA A 98 3.68 14.03 2.14
N SER A 99 2.35 14.02 2.31
CA SER A 99 1.74 14.33 3.61
C SER A 99 1.94 13.24 4.64
N ALA A 100 2.08 11.98 4.21
CA ALA A 100 2.11 10.79 5.07
C ALA A 100 0.91 10.71 6.04
N ASP A 101 -0.22 11.34 5.67
CA ASP A 101 -1.41 11.44 6.49
C ASP A 101 -2.36 10.25 6.32
N ASP A 102 -3.39 10.19 7.16
CA ASP A 102 -4.45 9.21 7.10
C ASP A 102 -5.62 9.72 6.24
N TYR A 103 -6.10 8.86 5.35
CA TYR A 103 -7.23 9.11 4.45
C TYR A 103 -8.36 8.14 4.74
N ASP A 104 -9.57 8.64 4.93
CA ASP A 104 -10.75 7.78 5.08
C ASP A 104 -11.14 7.11 3.75
N ALA A 105 -12.03 6.12 3.83
CA ALA A 105 -12.47 5.38 2.66
C ALA A 105 -13.24 6.24 1.64
N ALA A 106 -13.98 7.26 2.09
CA ALA A 106 -14.74 8.13 1.20
C ALA A 106 -13.81 9.02 0.37
N LEU A 107 -12.73 9.54 0.98
CA LEU A 107 -11.72 10.31 0.26
C LEU A 107 -10.87 9.41 -0.64
N ALA A 108 -10.53 8.21 -0.18
CA ALA A 108 -9.83 7.22 -1.00
C ALA A 108 -10.62 6.82 -2.26
N GLU A 109 -11.95 6.68 -2.18
CA GLU A 109 -12.82 6.48 -3.34
C GLU A 109 -12.80 7.68 -4.28
N ARG A 110 -12.97 8.90 -3.77
CA ARG A 110 -12.94 10.15 -4.57
C ARG A 110 -11.61 10.36 -5.28
N TYR A 111 -10.50 9.94 -4.68
CA TYR A 111 -9.18 10.04 -5.29
C TYR A 111 -8.88 8.94 -6.30
N GLY A 112 -9.68 7.86 -6.32
CA GLY A 112 -9.45 6.70 -7.17
C GLY A 112 -8.44 5.71 -6.58
N TRP A 113 -8.12 5.81 -5.28
CA TRP A 113 -7.31 4.83 -4.57
C TRP A 113 -7.99 3.47 -4.52
N ILE A 114 -9.31 3.50 -4.29
CA ILE A 114 -10.19 2.33 -4.29
C ILE A 114 -11.34 2.46 -5.28
N ASN A 115 -11.98 1.35 -5.61
CA ASN A 115 -13.13 1.31 -6.50
C ASN A 115 -14.40 1.84 -5.81
N ARG A 116 -14.67 1.42 -4.57
CA ARG A 116 -15.82 1.86 -3.77
C ARG A 116 -15.58 1.75 -2.27
N ALA A 117 -16.13 2.71 -1.53
CA ALA A 117 -16.36 2.66 -0.10
C ALA A 117 -17.82 2.22 0.16
N LEU A 118 -18.01 1.07 0.74
CA LEU A 118 -19.33 0.46 1.00
C LEU A 118 -19.63 0.48 2.50
N PRO A 119 -20.91 0.55 2.91
CA PRO A 119 -21.27 0.27 4.30
C PRO A 119 -20.67 -1.05 4.77
N ASP A 120 -20.21 -1.11 6.02
CA ASP A 120 -19.47 -2.25 6.54
C ASP A 120 -20.22 -3.58 6.38
N ASN A 121 -21.53 -3.57 6.62
CA ASN A 121 -22.41 -4.72 6.46
C ASN A 121 -22.69 -5.12 5.00
N GLU A 122 -22.41 -4.26 4.03
CA GLU A 122 -22.59 -4.53 2.60
C GLU A 122 -21.29 -4.95 1.91
N LEU A 123 -20.13 -4.69 2.50
CA LEU A 123 -18.83 -4.92 1.87
C LEU A 123 -18.64 -6.39 1.45
N GLU A 124 -18.77 -7.33 2.38
CA GLU A 124 -18.54 -8.74 2.11
C GLU A 124 -19.58 -9.32 1.12
N PRO A 125 -20.90 -9.10 1.28
CA PRO A 125 -21.89 -9.53 0.30
C PRO A 125 -21.62 -9.00 -1.11
N TYR A 126 -21.26 -7.72 -1.23
CA TYR A 126 -20.95 -7.11 -2.52
C TYR A 126 -19.73 -7.73 -3.19
N VAL A 127 -18.62 -7.84 -2.47
CA VAL A 127 -17.35 -8.39 -3.00
C VAL A 127 -17.54 -9.86 -3.39
N THR A 128 -18.22 -10.64 -2.57
CA THR A 128 -18.52 -12.04 -2.84
C THR A 128 -19.38 -12.20 -4.10
N ALA A 129 -20.44 -11.41 -4.23
CA ALA A 129 -21.31 -11.44 -5.41
C ALA A 129 -20.54 -11.06 -6.69
N LEU A 130 -19.67 -10.02 -6.62
CA LEU A 130 -18.82 -9.61 -7.74
C LEU A 130 -17.84 -10.71 -8.14
N ALA A 131 -17.16 -11.33 -7.18
CA ALA A 131 -16.21 -12.40 -7.41
C ALA A 131 -16.89 -13.61 -8.09
N HIS A 132 -18.05 -14.02 -7.59
CA HIS A 132 -18.84 -15.10 -8.20
C HIS A 132 -19.35 -14.73 -9.59
N ARG A 133 -19.73 -13.48 -9.83
CA ARG A 133 -20.12 -13.02 -11.17
C ARG A 133 -18.97 -13.15 -12.15
N ILE A 134 -17.77 -12.66 -11.79
CA ILE A 134 -16.58 -12.72 -12.64
C ILE A 134 -16.17 -14.17 -12.90
N ALA A 135 -16.22 -15.03 -11.89
CA ALA A 135 -15.83 -16.43 -12.00
C ALA A 135 -16.69 -17.25 -12.99
N ARG A 136 -17.87 -16.74 -13.37
CA ARG A 136 -18.74 -17.38 -14.38
C ARG A 136 -18.32 -17.07 -15.83
N PHE A 137 -17.43 -16.09 -16.04
CA PHE A 137 -17.06 -15.67 -17.37
C PHE A 137 -15.88 -16.51 -17.92
N PRO A 138 -15.73 -16.60 -19.25
CA PRO A 138 -14.64 -17.34 -19.87
C PRO A 138 -13.28 -16.86 -19.40
N GLN A 139 -12.51 -17.74 -18.79
CA GLN A 139 -11.19 -17.43 -18.21
C GLN A 139 -10.23 -16.82 -19.24
N ALA A 140 -10.23 -17.32 -20.48
CA ALA A 140 -9.38 -16.81 -21.54
C ALA A 140 -9.65 -15.32 -21.85
N ALA A 141 -10.93 -14.91 -21.86
CA ALA A 141 -11.32 -13.52 -22.07
C ALA A 141 -10.88 -12.62 -20.91
N LEU A 142 -11.06 -13.06 -19.65
CA LEU A 142 -10.62 -12.33 -18.47
C LEU A 142 -9.11 -12.16 -18.45
N LEU A 143 -8.36 -13.21 -18.79
CA LEU A 143 -6.89 -13.15 -18.85
C LEU A 143 -6.42 -12.18 -19.93
N THR A 144 -6.97 -12.26 -21.13
CA THR A 144 -6.65 -11.36 -22.24
C THR A 144 -6.97 -9.92 -21.85
N LEU A 145 -8.14 -9.65 -21.26
CA LEU A 145 -8.52 -8.32 -20.78
C LEU A 145 -7.50 -7.80 -19.77
N LYS A 146 -7.17 -8.58 -18.74
CA LYS A 146 -6.18 -8.19 -17.71
C LYS A 146 -4.82 -7.87 -18.33
N GLN A 147 -4.32 -8.71 -19.24
CA GLN A 147 -3.07 -8.48 -19.94
C GLN A 147 -3.09 -7.17 -20.72
N ARG A 148 -4.21 -6.85 -21.42
CA ARG A 148 -4.34 -5.59 -22.18
C ARG A 148 -4.40 -4.36 -21.26
N VAL A 149 -5.11 -4.45 -20.15
CA VAL A 149 -5.15 -3.36 -19.13
C VAL A 149 -3.76 -3.17 -18.52
N ASN A 150 -3.08 -4.25 -18.11
CA ASN A 150 -1.73 -4.17 -17.56
C ASN A 150 -0.73 -3.57 -18.55
N ALA A 151 -0.81 -3.89 -19.84
CA ALA A 151 0.08 -3.33 -20.87
C ALA A 151 -0.04 -1.80 -20.99
N ILE A 152 -1.17 -1.22 -20.57
CA ILE A 152 -1.42 0.23 -20.61
C ILE A 152 -1.08 0.89 -19.27
N THR A 153 -1.42 0.22 -18.14
CA THR A 153 -1.45 0.85 -16.82
C THR A 153 -0.38 0.38 -15.85
N LEU A 154 0.14 -0.84 -16.01
CA LEU A 154 1.18 -1.36 -15.13
C LEU A 154 2.54 -0.77 -15.53
N ALA A 155 3.23 -0.15 -14.58
CA ALA A 155 4.54 0.44 -14.83
C ALA A 155 5.57 -0.61 -15.27
N PRO A 156 6.64 -0.21 -15.98
CA PRO A 156 7.77 -1.08 -16.26
C PRO A 156 8.35 -1.69 -14.98
N GLU A 157 8.83 -2.92 -15.08
CA GLU A 157 9.45 -3.62 -13.93
C GLU A 157 10.65 -2.86 -13.36
N ALA A 158 11.41 -2.19 -14.25
CA ALA A 158 12.58 -1.39 -13.85
C ALA A 158 12.21 -0.25 -12.87
N ASP A 159 11.02 0.35 -13.01
CA ASP A 159 10.55 1.41 -12.10
C ASP A 159 10.30 0.85 -10.70
N PHE A 160 9.66 -0.33 -10.61
CA PHE A 160 9.45 -1.01 -9.32
C PHE A 160 10.78 -1.40 -8.65
N ARG A 161 11.73 -1.88 -9.44
CA ARG A 161 13.07 -2.22 -8.95
C ARG A 161 13.77 -0.99 -8.39
N ARG A 162 13.74 0.12 -9.14
CA ARG A 162 14.37 1.37 -8.72
C ARG A 162 13.80 1.92 -7.42
N ASP A 163 12.49 1.92 -7.25
CA ASP A 163 11.86 2.38 -6.00
C ASP A 163 12.20 1.45 -4.82
N SER A 164 12.26 0.14 -5.05
CA SER A 164 12.69 -0.83 -4.03
C SER A 164 14.16 -0.60 -3.59
N GLU A 165 15.03 -0.24 -4.51
CA GLU A 165 16.43 0.12 -4.23
C GLU A 165 16.51 1.41 -3.40
N LEU A 166 15.81 2.47 -3.83
CA LEU A 166 15.76 3.77 -3.14
C LEU A 166 15.20 3.63 -1.71
N PHE A 167 14.14 2.83 -1.52
CA PHE A 167 13.65 2.48 -0.19
C PHE A 167 14.75 1.82 0.65
N GLY A 168 15.46 0.85 0.07
CA GLY A 168 16.56 0.15 0.75
C GLY A 168 17.73 1.07 1.11
N GLU A 169 18.04 2.04 0.25
CA GLU A 169 19.10 3.02 0.47
C GLU A 169 18.86 3.86 1.72
N GLY A 170 17.61 4.29 1.97
CA GLY A 170 17.25 5.08 3.15
C GLY A 170 17.42 4.34 4.48
N PHE A 171 17.49 3.01 4.48
CA PHE A 171 17.75 2.19 5.66
C PHE A 171 19.23 1.81 5.85
N ARG A 172 20.14 2.32 5.01
CA ARG A 172 21.58 2.10 5.18
C ARG A 172 22.11 2.77 6.45
N GLU A 173 23.34 2.46 6.81
CA GLU A 173 24.01 3.05 7.97
C GLU A 173 24.13 4.58 7.80
N GLY A 174 23.75 5.35 8.85
CA GLY A 174 23.69 6.82 8.80
C GLY A 174 22.36 7.40 8.26
N GLY A 175 21.44 6.58 7.75
CA GLY A 175 20.12 7.06 7.30
C GLY A 175 19.14 7.29 8.47
N GLU A 176 18.30 8.33 8.35
CA GLU A 176 17.31 8.70 9.38
C GLU A 176 16.23 7.64 9.60
N ALA A 177 15.94 6.83 8.60
CA ALA A 177 14.80 5.89 8.62
C ALA A 177 14.84 4.89 9.78
N LYS A 178 16.03 4.41 10.15
CA LYS A 178 16.18 3.49 11.29
C LYS A 178 15.80 4.18 12.62
N GLY A 179 16.25 5.40 12.82
CA GLY A 179 15.99 6.19 14.02
C GLY A 179 14.51 6.57 14.15
N ARG A 180 13.93 7.10 13.07
CA ARG A 180 12.50 7.47 13.00
C ARG A 180 11.60 6.25 13.21
N THR A 181 11.92 5.14 12.58
CA THR A 181 11.21 3.87 12.78
C THR A 181 11.30 3.36 14.21
N ALA A 182 12.49 3.37 14.82
CA ALA A 182 12.67 2.95 16.21
C ALA A 182 11.88 3.84 17.19
N LYS A 183 11.84 5.15 16.94
CA LYS A 183 11.02 6.10 17.70
C LYS A 183 9.53 5.76 17.62
N LEU A 184 8.99 5.52 16.43
CA LEU A 184 7.59 5.13 16.25
C LEU A 184 7.23 3.80 16.91
N ILE A 185 8.12 2.81 16.86
CA ILE A 185 7.92 1.53 17.56
C ILE A 185 7.84 1.76 19.07
N LYS A 186 8.70 2.60 19.64
CA LYS A 186 8.64 2.96 21.07
C LYS A 186 7.34 3.68 21.44
N LEU A 187 6.78 4.47 20.51
CA LEU A 187 5.49 5.15 20.67
C LEU A 187 4.29 4.20 20.48
N GLY A 188 4.51 2.96 20.09
CA GLY A 188 3.47 1.94 19.96
C GLY A 188 3.03 1.63 18.52
N LEU A 189 3.81 1.99 17.49
CA LEU A 189 3.55 1.54 16.13
C LEU A 189 3.44 0.01 16.08
N GLN A 190 2.50 -0.52 15.31
CA GLN A 190 2.17 -1.94 15.18
C GLN A 190 1.63 -2.59 16.49
N THR A 191 1.08 -1.80 17.37
CA THR A 191 0.36 -2.27 18.58
C THR A 191 -1.09 -1.81 18.54
N ARG A 192 -1.88 -2.08 19.61
CA ARG A 192 -3.22 -1.51 19.79
C ARG A 192 -3.17 -0.19 20.57
N SER A 193 -2.26 0.72 20.20
CA SER A 193 -2.02 2.00 20.88
C SER A 193 -2.70 3.15 20.12
N GLU A 194 -2.81 4.30 20.78
CA GLU A 194 -3.26 5.55 20.15
C GLU A 194 -2.38 5.94 18.95
N THR A 195 -1.07 5.68 19.03
CA THR A 195 -0.15 5.89 17.91
C THR A 195 -0.57 5.15 16.65
N GLU A 196 -0.98 3.87 16.80
CA GLU A 196 -1.44 3.08 15.66
C GLU A 196 -2.83 3.53 15.17
N PHE A 197 -3.69 4.01 16.08
CA PHE A 197 -5.01 4.48 15.71
C PHE A 197 -5.00 5.83 15.01
N SER A 198 -4.08 6.73 15.35
CA SER A 198 -3.96 8.10 14.85
C SER A 198 -2.59 8.35 14.20
N LEU A 199 -2.11 7.41 13.39
CA LEU A 199 -0.74 7.39 12.90
C LEU A 199 -0.40 8.64 12.05
N GLY A 200 -1.29 9.09 11.18
CA GLY A 200 -1.08 10.30 10.36
C GLY A 200 -0.78 11.52 11.24
N ARG A 201 -1.58 11.76 12.30
CA ARG A 201 -1.33 12.83 13.27
C ARG A 201 0.02 12.67 13.98
N VAL A 202 0.32 11.47 14.46
CA VAL A 202 1.58 11.18 15.17
C VAL A 202 2.80 11.41 14.28
N LEU A 203 2.71 11.08 13.00
CA LEU A 203 3.78 11.33 12.03
C LEU A 203 4.01 12.82 11.81
N GLY A 204 2.95 13.63 11.69
CA GLY A 204 3.04 15.08 11.57
C GLY A 204 3.66 15.78 12.78
N GLU A 205 3.58 15.16 13.97
CA GLU A 205 4.10 15.68 15.22
C GLU A 205 5.44 15.04 15.65
N LEU A 206 5.98 14.10 14.87
CA LEU A 206 7.08 13.22 15.29
C LEU A 206 8.33 13.96 15.75
N ASP A 207 8.66 15.08 15.13
CA ASP A 207 9.85 15.87 15.46
C ASP A 207 9.61 16.83 16.65
N ASN A 208 8.35 17.24 16.89
CA ASN A 208 7.99 18.10 18.02
C ASN A 208 8.03 17.36 19.38
N CYS A 209 8.00 16.04 19.38
CA CYS A 209 8.09 15.22 20.60
C CYS A 209 9.49 15.20 21.26
N ASN A 210 10.47 15.91 20.71
CA ASN A 210 11.83 16.02 21.31
C ASN A 210 11.98 17.23 22.26
N GLU A 211 11.01 18.15 22.32
CA GLU A 211 11.13 19.41 23.08
C GLU A 211 10.41 19.43 24.43
N GLN A 212 9.83 18.33 24.90
CA GLN A 212 9.31 18.28 26.27
C GLN A 212 10.32 17.58 27.17
N PRO A 213 11.10 18.33 28.01
CA PRO A 213 11.82 17.74 29.11
C PRO A 213 10.80 17.22 30.14
N ARG A 214 11.02 16.03 30.66
CA ARG A 214 10.30 15.46 31.80
C ARG A 214 10.65 16.22 33.05
#